data_456c5d77467fa031d16fa1dc5b672137
#
_entry.id   456c5d77467fa031d16fa1dc5b672137
#
_cell.length_a   1.000
_cell.length_b   1.000
_cell.length_c   1.000
_cell.angle_alpha   90.00
_cell.angle_beta   90.00
_cell.angle_gamma   90.00
#
_symmetry.space_group_name_H-M   'P 1'
#
loop_
_entity.id
_entity.type
_entity.pdbx_description
1 polymer ?
#
loop_
_entity_poly.entity_id
_entity_poly.type
_entity_poly.pdbx_seq_one_letter_code
_entity_poly.pdbx_strand_id
1 'polypeptide(L)'
;MEPKLEIFKIQWRMPHVLLNEVNKLSMLRALESGQYLNMGFRSWDLYEYPLLQQTTKHSWAIKTATQLEKPRYLIFALQTGRKNIMSQNVSQFSHCKLSNVKLYLNSECYPYDDMNLDFDKNKWSSLYDAFSRFRKSYFGNGVLMPGLTTDNFLEQGPFVIIDCSRQNESVKSATVDVRLEFECKENVPVNTTAYCLIIHDRVVQYNPLTNVMRKIP
;
A
#
# COMPACT_ATOMS: atom_id res chain seq x y z
N MET A 1 -5.48 19.03 -30.58
CA MET A 1 -5.02 17.70 -31.05
C MET A 1 -4.73 16.89 -29.80
N GLU A 2 -5.42 15.79 -29.58
CA GLU A 2 -5.14 14.92 -28.42
C GLU A 2 -3.82 14.18 -28.65
N PRO A 3 -2.93 14.14 -27.66
CA PRO A 3 -1.69 13.40 -27.76
C PRO A 3 -1.99 11.89 -27.87
N LYS A 4 -1.32 11.21 -28.80
CA LYS A 4 -1.43 9.76 -28.98
C LYS A 4 -0.16 9.10 -28.46
N LEU A 5 -0.32 8.13 -27.54
CA LEU A 5 0.78 7.32 -27.02
C LEU A 5 0.82 5.98 -27.75
N GLU A 6 1.94 5.64 -28.36
CA GLU A 6 2.16 4.31 -28.96
C GLU A 6 3.29 3.60 -28.21
N ILE A 7 2.99 2.41 -27.69
CA ILE A 7 3.98 1.58 -26.97
C ILE A 7 4.52 0.54 -27.96
N PHE A 8 5.80 0.68 -28.37
CA PHE A 8 6.43 -0.26 -29.30
C PHE A 8 7.04 -1.49 -28.65
N LYS A 9 7.44 -1.38 -27.35
CA LYS A 9 8.12 -2.46 -26.67
C LYS A 9 7.94 -2.37 -25.16
N ILE A 10 7.55 -3.49 -24.54
CA ILE A 10 7.54 -3.68 -23.09
C ILE A 10 8.58 -4.75 -22.77
N GLN A 11 9.54 -4.45 -21.87
CA GLN A 11 10.57 -5.38 -21.42
C GLN A 11 10.56 -5.49 -19.91
N TRP A 12 10.49 -6.71 -19.40
CA TRP A 12 10.77 -6.99 -18.00
C TRP A 12 12.26 -7.30 -17.86
N ARG A 13 12.98 -6.46 -17.13
CA ARG A 13 14.39 -6.67 -16.80
C ARG A 13 14.50 -7.24 -15.40
N MET A 14 15.05 -8.44 -15.30
CA MET A 14 15.28 -9.11 -14.02
C MET A 14 16.79 -9.20 -13.78
N PRO A 15 17.33 -8.78 -12.62
CA PRO A 15 18.72 -8.96 -12.29
C PRO A 15 19.01 -10.46 -12.07
N HIS A 16 20.07 -10.95 -12.72
CA HIS A 16 20.61 -12.28 -12.47
C HIS A 16 21.91 -12.15 -11.69
N VAL A 17 22.01 -12.91 -10.60
CA VAL A 17 23.19 -12.89 -9.73
C VAL A 17 24.00 -14.17 -9.97
N LEU A 18 25.26 -14.00 -10.34
CA LEU A 18 26.23 -15.09 -10.36
C LEU A 18 26.94 -15.12 -9.00
N LEU A 19 26.78 -16.23 -8.31
CA LEU A 19 27.44 -16.44 -7.03
C LEU A 19 28.92 -16.76 -7.22
N ASN A 20 29.77 -16.28 -6.30
CA ASN A 20 31.13 -16.75 -6.21
C ASN A 20 31.16 -18.22 -5.72
N GLU A 21 32.26 -18.93 -5.95
CA GLU A 21 32.38 -20.37 -5.64
C GLU A 21 32.10 -20.69 -4.16
N VAL A 22 32.54 -19.83 -3.24
CA VAL A 22 32.34 -20.03 -1.78
C VAL A 22 30.86 -19.97 -1.43
N ASN A 23 30.15 -18.95 -1.91
CA ASN A 23 28.72 -18.80 -1.64
C ASN A 23 27.89 -19.88 -2.36
N LYS A 24 28.32 -20.29 -3.55
CA LYS A 24 27.70 -21.39 -4.29
C LYS A 24 27.81 -22.71 -3.54
N LEU A 25 29.00 -23.06 -3.03
CA LEU A 25 29.22 -24.25 -2.23
C LEU A 25 28.41 -24.22 -0.91
N SER A 26 28.38 -23.06 -0.24
CA SER A 26 27.59 -22.90 0.97
C SER A 26 26.10 -23.13 0.71
N MET A 27 25.58 -22.58 -0.38
CA MET A 27 24.20 -22.77 -0.80
C MET A 27 23.90 -24.23 -1.15
N LEU A 28 24.79 -24.89 -1.91
CA LEU A 28 24.65 -26.31 -2.25
C LEU A 28 24.59 -27.20 -0.99
N ARG A 29 25.46 -26.96 0.00
CA ARG A 29 25.43 -27.68 1.29
C ARG A 29 24.11 -27.49 2.04
N ALA A 30 23.58 -26.27 2.07
CA ALA A 30 22.27 -26.00 2.65
C ALA A 30 21.15 -26.77 1.93
N LEU A 31 21.22 -26.86 0.60
CA LEU A 31 20.26 -27.63 -0.20
C LEU A 31 20.38 -29.15 0.05
N GLU A 32 21.60 -29.68 0.10
CA GLU A 32 21.87 -31.10 0.42
C GLU A 32 21.37 -31.50 1.80
N SER A 33 21.43 -30.61 2.79
CA SER A 33 20.87 -30.84 4.12
C SER A 33 19.33 -30.83 4.19
N GLY A 34 18.65 -30.64 3.06
CA GLY A 34 17.18 -30.61 2.96
C GLY A 34 16.54 -29.33 3.51
N GLN A 35 17.32 -28.28 3.72
CA GLN A 35 16.79 -26.99 4.18
C GLN A 35 15.95 -26.31 3.09
N TYR A 36 14.86 -25.69 3.53
CA TYR A 36 14.02 -24.88 2.67
C TYR A 36 14.65 -23.51 2.45
N LEU A 37 14.59 -23.02 1.21
CA LEU A 37 14.94 -21.65 0.91
C LEU A 37 13.74 -20.74 1.21
N ASN A 38 13.92 -19.83 2.15
CA ASN A 38 12.90 -18.87 2.52
C ASN A 38 13.11 -17.58 1.72
N MET A 39 12.09 -17.17 0.99
CA MET A 39 12.07 -15.93 0.23
C MET A 39 11.01 -15.00 0.81
N GLY A 40 11.44 -13.96 1.53
CA GLY A 40 10.56 -12.91 2.04
C GLY A 40 10.47 -11.75 1.04
N PHE A 41 9.26 -11.29 0.75
CA PHE A 41 9.01 -10.15 -0.11
C PHE A 41 7.70 -9.44 0.26
N ARG A 42 7.50 -8.25 -0.26
CA ARG A 42 6.26 -7.49 -0.10
C ARG A 42 5.45 -7.52 -1.39
N SER A 43 4.16 -7.76 -1.26
CA SER A 43 3.22 -7.67 -2.37
C SER A 43 2.26 -6.51 -2.17
N TRP A 44 1.73 -6.00 -3.27
CA TRP A 44 0.87 -4.83 -3.31
C TRP A 44 -0.42 -5.20 -4.02
N ASP A 45 -1.54 -4.91 -3.37
CA ASP A 45 -2.87 -5.09 -3.95
C ASP A 45 -3.57 -3.74 -3.99
N LEU A 46 -3.89 -3.26 -5.18
CA LEU A 46 -4.56 -1.98 -5.40
C LEU A 46 -6.06 -2.20 -5.60
N TYR A 47 -6.84 -1.51 -4.81
CA TYR A 47 -8.30 -1.46 -4.91
C TYR A 47 -8.76 -0.07 -5.28
N GLU A 48 -9.78 0.02 -6.11
CA GLU A 48 -10.39 1.26 -6.55
C GLU A 48 -11.87 1.27 -6.18
N TYR A 49 -12.35 2.41 -5.70
CA TYR A 49 -13.76 2.73 -5.58
C TYR A 49 -14.06 3.89 -6.53
N PRO A 50 -14.50 3.58 -7.75
CA PRO A 50 -14.74 4.60 -8.76
C PRO A 50 -16.01 5.38 -8.44
N LEU A 51 -16.03 6.65 -8.84
CA LEU A 51 -17.22 7.51 -8.81
C LEU A 51 -17.89 7.54 -7.43
N LEU A 52 -17.16 8.03 -6.43
CA LEU A 52 -17.69 8.25 -5.10
C LEU A 52 -18.97 9.10 -5.14
N GLN A 53 -19.92 8.75 -4.30
CA GLN A 53 -21.11 9.58 -4.08
C GLN A 53 -20.72 10.94 -3.51
N GLN A 54 -21.44 11.99 -3.88
CA GLN A 54 -21.19 13.35 -3.39
C GLN A 54 -21.74 13.53 -1.97
N THR A 55 -21.17 12.82 -1.04
CA THR A 55 -21.52 12.85 0.39
C THR A 55 -20.27 13.14 1.23
N THR A 56 -20.47 13.42 2.50
CA THR A 56 -19.37 13.66 3.44
C THR A 56 -18.87 12.39 4.12
N LYS A 57 -19.65 11.33 4.13
CA LYS A 57 -19.32 10.06 4.80
C LYS A 57 -19.39 8.91 3.84
N HIS A 58 -18.38 8.08 3.89
CA HIS A 58 -18.22 6.92 3.01
C HIS A 58 -17.83 5.69 3.81
N SER A 59 -18.40 4.55 3.45
CA SER A 59 -18.00 3.24 3.94
C SER A 59 -17.74 2.32 2.76
N TRP A 60 -16.55 1.75 2.71
CA TRP A 60 -16.07 0.92 1.63
C TRP A 60 -15.61 -0.44 2.14
N ALA A 61 -16.36 -1.49 1.85
CA ALA A 61 -15.95 -2.86 2.11
C ALA A 61 -14.97 -3.31 1.01
N ILE A 62 -13.71 -3.41 1.36
CA ILE A 62 -12.65 -3.90 0.47
C ILE A 62 -12.59 -5.41 0.67
N LYS A 63 -13.23 -6.15 -0.22
CA LYS A 63 -13.14 -7.61 -0.20
C LYS A 63 -11.75 -8.04 -0.68
N THR A 64 -10.90 -8.41 0.24
CA THR A 64 -9.71 -9.16 -0.09
C THR A 64 -10.15 -10.61 -0.34
N ALA A 65 -10.35 -10.98 -1.60
CA ALA A 65 -10.69 -12.34 -1.93
C ALA A 65 -9.51 -13.25 -1.54
N THR A 66 -9.77 -14.21 -0.69
CA THR A 66 -9.22 -15.56 -0.71
C THR A 66 -7.97 -15.90 0.08
N GLN A 67 -7.22 -15.06 0.74
CA GLN A 67 -6.12 -15.62 1.58
C GLN A 67 -5.81 -14.79 2.83
N LEU A 68 -5.58 -15.52 3.88
CA LEU A 68 -5.01 -15.27 5.21
C LEU A 68 -3.80 -14.29 5.27
N GLU A 69 -3.79 -13.23 4.49
CA GLU A 69 -2.67 -12.32 4.44
C GLU A 69 -2.98 -11.10 5.28
N LYS A 70 -2.20 -10.92 6.32
CA LYS A 70 -2.29 -9.74 7.16
C LYS A 70 -1.78 -8.53 6.40
N PRO A 71 -2.59 -7.47 6.27
CA PRO A 71 -2.09 -6.21 5.75
C PRO A 71 -1.05 -5.64 6.72
N ARG A 72 0.10 -5.22 6.18
CA ARG A 72 1.13 -4.53 6.94
C ARG A 72 0.92 -3.03 6.93
N TYR A 73 0.68 -2.49 5.77
CA TYR A 73 0.37 -1.08 5.56
C TYR A 73 -0.85 -0.95 4.65
N LEU A 74 -1.65 0.05 4.93
CA LEU A 74 -2.69 0.51 4.03
C LEU A 74 -2.41 1.96 3.66
N ILE A 75 -2.43 2.25 2.36
CA ILE A 75 -2.26 3.60 1.82
C ILE A 75 -3.55 3.98 1.11
N PHE A 76 -4.20 5.03 1.59
CA PHE A 76 -5.44 5.53 1.05
C PHE A 76 -5.24 6.91 0.41
N ALA A 77 -5.89 7.14 -0.73
CA ALA A 77 -5.83 8.40 -1.44
C ALA A 77 -7.12 8.66 -2.22
N LEU A 78 -7.42 9.94 -2.44
CA LEU A 78 -8.54 10.40 -3.25
C LEU A 78 -7.99 11.11 -4.50
N GLN A 79 -8.63 10.89 -5.64
CA GLN A 79 -8.27 11.56 -6.89
C GLN A 79 -9.52 12.06 -7.61
N THR A 80 -9.56 13.35 -7.91
CA THR A 80 -10.70 14.01 -8.55
C THR A 80 -10.40 14.36 -9.99
N GLY A 81 -11.22 13.86 -10.93
CA GLY A 81 -11.27 14.33 -12.32
C GLY A 81 -9.97 14.15 -13.13
N ARG A 82 -9.11 13.17 -12.79
CA ARG A 82 -7.83 12.96 -13.48
C ARG A 82 -7.71 11.63 -14.22
N LYS A 83 -8.52 10.65 -13.83
CA LYS A 83 -8.48 9.31 -14.40
C LYS A 83 -8.84 9.36 -15.89
N ASN A 84 -7.98 8.76 -16.73
CA ASN A 84 -8.14 8.69 -18.19
C ASN A 84 -8.15 10.05 -18.93
N ILE A 85 -7.61 11.10 -18.32
CA ILE A 85 -7.48 12.41 -18.94
C ILE A 85 -6.00 12.68 -19.21
N MET A 86 -5.56 12.57 -20.47
CA MET A 86 -4.14 12.71 -20.85
C MET A 86 -3.56 14.10 -20.58
N SER A 87 -4.39 15.14 -20.53
CA SER A 87 -3.96 16.52 -20.23
C SER A 87 -3.76 16.79 -18.74
N GLN A 88 -4.12 15.82 -17.86
CA GLN A 88 -4.00 15.98 -16.42
C GLN A 88 -2.86 15.11 -15.87
N ASN A 89 -2.21 15.59 -14.82
CA ASN A 89 -1.21 14.81 -14.12
C ASN A 89 -1.88 13.73 -13.26
N VAL A 90 -1.81 12.47 -13.70
CA VAL A 90 -2.39 11.31 -13.00
C VAL A 90 -1.66 10.96 -11.71
N SER A 91 -0.47 11.52 -11.47
CA SER A 91 0.29 11.28 -10.23
C SER A 91 -0.09 12.23 -9.09
N GLN A 92 -1.05 13.13 -9.32
CA GLN A 92 -1.55 14.03 -8.30
C GLN A 92 -2.84 13.49 -7.67
N PHE A 93 -2.89 13.56 -6.36
CA PHE A 93 -4.05 13.19 -5.54
C PHE A 93 -4.63 14.43 -4.85
N SER A 94 -5.87 14.32 -4.42
CA SER A 94 -6.63 15.43 -3.86
C SER A 94 -6.96 15.16 -2.40
N HIS A 95 -6.83 16.14 -1.52
CA HIS A 95 -7.20 15.96 -0.11
C HIS A 95 -8.72 15.94 0.13
N CYS A 96 -9.53 16.46 -0.81
CA CYS A 96 -11.00 16.53 -0.72
C CYS A 96 -11.53 16.94 0.67
N LYS A 97 -10.79 17.79 1.39
CA LYS A 97 -11.07 18.18 2.79
C LYS A 97 -11.35 17.00 3.71
N LEU A 98 -10.60 15.93 3.55
CA LEU A 98 -10.66 14.73 4.38
C LEU A 98 -10.48 15.10 5.85
N SER A 99 -11.37 14.64 6.73
CA SER A 99 -11.33 14.92 8.16
C SER A 99 -10.92 13.70 8.99
N ASN A 100 -11.34 12.51 8.58
CA ASN A 100 -11.02 11.28 9.28
C ASN A 100 -10.97 10.08 8.34
N VAL A 101 -10.12 9.11 8.67
CA VAL A 101 -10.08 7.80 8.00
C VAL A 101 -9.90 6.73 9.05
N LYS A 102 -10.72 5.69 8.99
CA LYS A 102 -10.63 4.51 9.84
C LYS A 102 -10.62 3.25 9.01
N LEU A 103 -9.69 2.40 9.31
CA LEU A 103 -9.59 1.06 8.77
C LEU A 103 -10.10 0.08 9.82
N TYR A 104 -11.02 -0.77 9.42
CA TYR A 104 -11.48 -1.89 10.23
C TYR A 104 -10.91 -3.18 9.65
N LEU A 105 -10.20 -3.91 10.49
CA LEU A 105 -9.72 -5.26 10.22
C LEU A 105 -10.49 -6.20 11.14
N ASN A 106 -11.48 -6.90 10.59
CA ASN A 106 -12.51 -7.58 11.36
C ASN A 106 -13.22 -6.62 12.33
N SER A 107 -13.04 -6.81 13.64
CA SER A 107 -13.62 -5.96 14.70
C SER A 107 -12.67 -4.88 15.23
N GLU A 108 -11.40 -4.87 14.82
CA GLU A 108 -10.42 -3.89 15.28
C GLU A 108 -10.32 -2.69 14.33
N CYS A 109 -10.19 -1.48 14.86
CA CYS A 109 -10.05 -0.27 14.06
C CYS A 109 -8.66 0.36 14.17
N TYR A 110 -8.18 0.90 13.05
CA TYR A 110 -6.89 1.57 12.91
C TYR A 110 -7.06 2.90 12.15
N PRO A 111 -6.46 4.01 12.59
CA PRO A 111 -5.89 4.20 13.93
C PRO A 111 -6.97 4.16 15.00
N TYR A 112 -6.57 3.94 16.26
CA TYR A 112 -7.51 3.91 17.39
C TYR A 112 -8.16 5.29 17.60
N ASP A 113 -7.35 6.35 17.56
CA ASP A 113 -7.82 7.72 17.71
C ASP A 113 -8.29 8.31 16.36
N ASP A 114 -9.18 9.29 16.44
CA ASP A 114 -9.59 10.06 15.26
C ASP A 114 -8.45 10.96 14.78
N MET A 115 -8.27 11.02 13.48
CA MET A 115 -7.20 11.85 12.88
C MET A 115 -7.45 13.35 13.03
N ASN A 116 -8.72 13.77 13.08
CA ASN A 116 -9.14 15.16 13.25
C ASN A 116 -8.43 16.12 12.28
N LEU A 117 -8.37 15.74 11.01
CA LEU A 117 -7.70 16.53 9.97
C LEU A 117 -8.50 17.80 9.64
N ASP A 118 -7.76 18.86 9.36
CA ASP A 118 -8.32 20.14 8.93
C ASP A 118 -7.34 20.86 8.02
N PHE A 119 -7.54 20.72 6.71
CA PHE A 119 -6.67 21.32 5.72
C PHE A 119 -6.79 22.85 5.68
N ASP A 120 -7.97 23.40 5.98
CA ASP A 120 -8.18 24.84 6.03
C ASP A 120 -7.44 25.49 7.21
N LYS A 121 -7.22 24.73 8.29
CA LYS A 121 -6.47 25.16 9.48
C LYS A 121 -5.07 24.59 9.56
N ASN A 122 -4.53 24.06 8.46
CA ASN A 122 -3.22 23.40 8.41
C ASN A 122 -3.01 22.26 9.42
N LYS A 123 -4.09 21.56 9.82
CA LYS A 123 -4.02 20.40 10.72
C LYS A 123 -3.92 19.10 9.93
N TRP A 124 -2.79 18.87 9.29
CA TRP A 124 -2.50 17.68 8.47
C TRP A 124 -1.09 17.12 8.70
N SER A 125 -0.34 17.69 9.62
CA SER A 125 1.03 17.28 9.92
C SER A 125 1.17 15.80 10.30
N SER A 126 0.14 15.21 10.90
CA SER A 126 0.08 13.79 11.22
C SER A 126 0.15 12.89 9.98
N LEU A 127 -0.42 13.33 8.85
CA LEU A 127 -0.31 12.59 7.58
C LEU A 127 1.11 12.57 7.06
N TYR A 128 1.78 13.73 7.09
CA TYR A 128 3.17 13.84 6.64
C TYR A 128 4.13 13.06 7.53
N ASP A 129 3.92 13.07 8.85
CA ASP A 129 4.69 12.26 9.78
C ASP A 129 4.51 10.76 9.50
N ALA A 130 3.26 10.30 9.30
CA ALA A 130 2.98 8.91 8.93
C ALA A 130 3.65 8.52 7.61
N PHE A 131 3.63 9.41 6.60
CA PHE A 131 4.31 9.23 5.33
C PHE A 131 5.84 9.12 5.50
N SER A 132 6.44 10.01 6.26
CA SER A 132 7.89 9.98 6.54
C SER A 132 8.31 8.70 7.24
N ARG A 133 7.58 8.27 8.27
CA ARG A 133 7.84 7.03 9.00
C ARG A 133 7.69 5.80 8.11
N PHE A 134 6.65 5.76 7.29
CA PHE A 134 6.44 4.70 6.32
C PHE A 134 7.61 4.60 5.35
N ARG A 135 8.03 5.71 4.75
CA ARG A 135 9.17 5.74 3.83
C ARG A 135 10.43 5.16 4.46
N LYS A 136 10.75 5.59 5.68
CA LYS A 136 11.89 5.08 6.44
C LYS A 136 11.78 3.59 6.75
N SER A 137 10.61 3.13 7.16
CA SER A 137 10.35 1.71 7.48
C SER A 137 10.35 0.83 6.23
N TYR A 138 9.82 1.33 5.11
CA TYR A 138 9.67 0.56 3.88
C TYR A 138 10.99 0.43 3.11
N PHE A 139 11.76 1.52 2.97
CA PHE A 139 13.00 1.56 2.20
C PHE A 139 14.27 1.35 3.04
N GLY A 140 14.16 1.34 4.36
CA GLY A 140 15.27 1.19 5.30
C GLY A 140 15.90 2.52 5.73
N ASN A 141 16.86 2.41 6.67
CA ASN A 141 17.48 3.57 7.33
C ASN A 141 18.36 4.46 6.43
N GLY A 142 18.67 4.04 5.21
CA GLY A 142 19.44 4.82 4.24
C GLY A 142 18.68 5.96 3.57
N VAL A 143 17.35 6.02 3.73
CA VAL A 143 16.51 7.06 3.11
C VAL A 143 16.43 8.25 4.04
N LEU A 144 17.29 9.26 3.79
CA LEU A 144 17.37 10.48 4.60
C LEU A 144 16.21 11.45 4.32
N MET A 145 15.63 11.41 3.12
CA MET A 145 14.54 12.33 2.74
C MET A 145 13.27 11.56 2.36
N PRO A 146 12.08 12.06 2.76
CA PRO A 146 10.82 11.39 2.46
C PRO A 146 10.47 11.33 0.96
N GLY A 147 11.17 12.04 0.09
CA GLY A 147 10.92 12.09 -1.36
C GLY A 147 9.92 13.15 -1.79
N LEU A 148 9.04 13.58 -0.90
CA LEU A 148 8.19 14.76 -1.04
C LEU A 148 8.48 15.70 0.12
N THR A 149 8.62 16.98 -0.16
CA THR A 149 8.63 18.03 0.86
C THR A 149 7.23 18.19 1.44
N THR A 150 7.09 18.92 2.54
CA THR A 150 5.77 19.20 3.14
C THR A 150 4.80 19.85 2.17
N ASP A 151 5.29 20.84 1.41
CA ASP A 151 4.46 21.58 0.44
C ASP A 151 4.05 20.69 -0.74
N ASN A 152 5.02 19.96 -1.31
CA ASN A 152 4.75 19.02 -2.40
C ASN A 152 3.87 17.85 -1.95
N PHE A 153 3.93 17.44 -0.68
CA PHE A 153 3.06 16.40 -0.15
C PHE A 153 1.59 16.83 -0.17
N LEU A 154 1.31 18.06 0.22
CA LEU A 154 -0.06 18.58 0.21
C LEU A 154 -0.63 18.70 -1.21
N GLU A 155 0.21 19.14 -2.16
CA GLU A 155 -0.21 19.38 -3.55
C GLU A 155 -0.29 18.09 -4.39
N GLN A 156 0.64 17.16 -4.17
CA GLN A 156 0.79 16.01 -5.06
C GLN A 156 0.26 14.71 -4.45
N GLY A 157 0.32 14.57 -3.14
CA GLY A 157 0.00 13.29 -2.53
C GLY A 157 -0.36 13.36 -1.05
N PRO A 158 -1.50 13.94 -0.67
CA PRO A 158 -2.00 13.87 0.70
C PRO A 158 -2.46 12.45 1.03
N PHE A 159 -1.51 11.51 1.11
CA PHE A 159 -1.78 10.11 1.40
C PHE A 159 -2.09 9.89 2.87
N VAL A 160 -3.10 9.06 3.15
CA VAL A 160 -3.32 8.52 4.48
C VAL A 160 -2.64 7.17 4.57
N ILE A 161 -1.68 7.04 5.46
CA ILE A 161 -0.95 5.79 5.67
C ILE A 161 -1.29 5.25 7.05
N ILE A 162 -1.79 4.02 7.07
CA ILE A 162 -2.15 3.30 8.29
C ILE A 162 -1.19 2.12 8.46
N ASP A 163 -0.47 2.11 9.58
CA ASP A 163 0.41 1.01 9.95
C ASP A 163 -0.40 -0.06 10.69
N CYS A 164 -0.52 -1.23 10.07
CA CYS A 164 -1.22 -2.39 10.60
C CYS A 164 -0.27 -3.46 11.14
N SER A 165 1.02 -3.16 11.29
CA SER A 165 2.04 -4.15 11.69
C SER A 165 1.82 -4.75 13.09
N ARG A 166 1.09 -4.04 13.96
CA ARG A 166 0.82 -4.44 15.34
C ARG A 166 -0.53 -5.13 15.53
N GLN A 167 -1.00 -5.87 14.54
CA GLN A 167 -2.23 -6.64 14.66
C GLN A 167 -2.08 -7.76 15.68
N ASN A 168 -3.17 -8.05 16.39
CA ASN A 168 -3.23 -9.15 17.34
C ASN A 168 -2.99 -10.50 16.64
N GLU A 169 -2.15 -11.36 17.22
CA GLU A 169 -1.80 -12.66 16.64
C GLU A 169 -2.97 -13.65 16.59
N SER A 170 -4.01 -13.45 17.41
CA SER A 170 -5.20 -14.30 17.43
C SER A 170 -6.01 -14.28 16.12
N VAL A 171 -5.79 -13.30 15.24
CA VAL A 171 -6.43 -13.19 13.92
C VAL A 171 -5.69 -14.02 12.85
N LYS A 172 -4.64 -14.74 13.21
CA LYS A 172 -3.77 -15.46 12.25
C LYS A 172 -4.45 -16.55 11.44
N SER A 173 -5.62 -17.03 11.83
CA SER A 173 -6.27 -18.22 11.23
C SER A 173 -7.55 -17.96 10.46
N ALA A 174 -8.01 -16.71 10.36
CA ALA A 174 -9.25 -16.37 9.68
C ALA A 174 -9.03 -15.39 8.51
N THR A 175 -9.94 -15.42 7.56
CA THR A 175 -10.03 -14.38 6.52
C THR A 175 -10.19 -13.02 7.17
N VAL A 176 -9.39 -12.04 6.77
CA VAL A 176 -9.49 -10.69 7.31
C VAL A 176 -10.47 -9.90 6.46
N ASP A 177 -11.58 -9.47 7.07
CA ASP A 177 -12.48 -8.50 6.46
C ASP A 177 -11.86 -7.11 6.58
N VAL A 178 -11.70 -6.45 5.44
CA VAL A 178 -11.14 -5.11 5.36
C VAL A 178 -12.23 -4.13 4.98
N ARG A 179 -12.51 -3.18 5.86
CA ARG A 179 -13.46 -2.10 5.62
C ARG A 179 -12.81 -0.76 5.92
N LEU A 180 -12.93 0.17 4.99
CA LEU A 180 -12.45 1.52 5.13
C LEU A 180 -13.63 2.48 5.30
N GLU A 181 -13.60 3.30 6.34
CA GLU A 181 -14.55 4.39 6.54
C GLU A 181 -13.79 5.71 6.51
N PHE A 182 -14.32 6.69 5.79
CA PHE A 182 -13.71 8.01 5.74
C PHE A 182 -14.75 9.11 5.69
N GLU A 183 -14.37 10.23 6.25
CA GLU A 183 -15.22 11.41 6.36
C GLU A 183 -14.50 12.63 5.78
N CYS A 184 -15.25 13.45 5.05
CA CYS A 184 -14.81 14.74 4.51
C CYS A 184 -15.64 15.86 5.15
N LYS A 185 -15.06 17.04 5.31
CA LYS A 185 -15.79 18.21 5.83
C LYS A 185 -16.87 18.71 4.89
N GLU A 186 -16.67 18.53 3.60
CA GLU A 186 -17.59 18.90 2.53
C GLU A 186 -17.88 17.69 1.66
N ASN A 187 -18.93 17.79 0.85
CA ASN A 187 -19.23 16.75 -0.11
C ASN A 187 -18.06 16.53 -1.04
N VAL A 188 -17.73 15.28 -1.29
CA VAL A 188 -16.67 14.90 -2.22
C VAL A 188 -17.01 15.42 -3.62
N PRO A 189 -16.06 16.03 -4.34
CA PRO A 189 -16.28 16.53 -5.69
C PRO A 189 -16.72 15.44 -6.67
N VAL A 190 -17.42 15.84 -7.72
CA VAL A 190 -17.84 14.94 -8.82
C VAL A 190 -16.60 14.28 -9.45
N ASN A 191 -16.75 13.06 -9.95
CA ASN A 191 -15.68 12.27 -10.58
C ASN A 191 -14.48 12.01 -9.66
N THR A 192 -14.72 11.83 -8.37
CA THR A 192 -13.69 11.41 -7.42
C THR A 192 -13.64 9.90 -7.32
N THR A 193 -12.45 9.36 -7.41
CA THR A 193 -12.14 7.93 -7.19
C THR A 193 -11.32 7.80 -5.92
N ALA A 194 -11.68 6.83 -5.08
CA ALA A 194 -10.85 6.44 -3.95
C ALA A 194 -9.95 5.27 -4.33
N TYR A 195 -8.72 5.34 -3.90
CA TYR A 195 -7.70 4.29 -4.06
C TYR A 195 -7.27 3.77 -2.70
N CYS A 196 -7.15 2.47 -2.60
CA CYS A 196 -6.60 1.79 -1.44
C CYS A 196 -5.54 0.80 -1.87
N LEU A 197 -4.29 1.08 -1.52
CA LEU A 197 -3.16 0.18 -1.73
C LEU A 197 -2.88 -0.56 -0.44
N ILE A 198 -2.97 -1.89 -0.46
CA ILE A 198 -2.66 -2.74 0.68
C ILE A 198 -1.32 -3.42 0.43
N ILE A 199 -0.41 -3.32 1.40
CA ILE A 199 0.91 -3.93 1.37
C ILE A 199 0.92 -5.10 2.35
N HIS A 200 1.30 -6.28 1.85
CA HIS A 200 1.42 -7.51 2.63
C HIS A 200 2.87 -7.96 2.68
N ASP A 201 3.31 -8.46 3.83
CA ASP A 201 4.54 -9.22 3.94
C ASP A 201 4.24 -10.67 3.54
N ARG A 202 5.03 -11.22 2.63
CA ARG A 202 4.88 -12.60 2.13
C ARG A 202 6.17 -13.36 2.31
N VAL A 203 6.03 -14.64 2.67
CA VAL A 203 7.15 -15.58 2.70
C VAL A 203 6.78 -16.80 1.87
N VAL A 204 7.68 -17.15 0.95
CA VAL A 204 7.58 -18.36 0.16
C VAL A 204 8.75 -19.26 0.53
N GLN A 205 8.48 -20.52 0.80
CA GLN A 205 9.48 -21.56 0.97
C GLN A 205 9.59 -22.38 -0.30
N TYR A 206 10.79 -22.59 -0.74
CA TYR A 206 11.12 -23.45 -1.87
C TYR A 206 12.00 -24.61 -1.41
N ASN A 207 11.60 -25.83 -1.75
CA ASN A 207 12.43 -27.02 -1.58
C ASN A 207 12.98 -27.43 -2.95
N PRO A 208 14.29 -27.28 -3.19
CA PRO A 208 14.87 -27.60 -4.48
C PRO A 208 14.96 -29.08 -4.77
N LEU A 209 14.97 -29.95 -3.75
CA LEU A 209 15.00 -31.41 -3.94
C LEU A 209 13.67 -31.96 -4.45
N THR A 210 12.56 -31.41 -3.96
CA THR A 210 11.20 -31.85 -4.33
C THR A 210 10.52 -30.95 -5.34
N ASN A 211 11.13 -29.81 -5.68
CA ASN A 211 10.54 -28.72 -6.48
C ASN A 211 9.20 -28.21 -5.92
N VAL A 212 8.99 -28.34 -4.62
CA VAL A 212 7.76 -27.91 -3.96
C VAL A 212 7.92 -26.47 -3.49
N MET A 213 7.00 -25.61 -3.89
CA MET A 213 6.83 -24.27 -3.35
C MET A 213 5.69 -24.27 -2.32
N ARG A 214 5.93 -23.66 -1.17
CA ARG A 214 4.91 -23.45 -0.14
C ARG A 214 4.84 -21.96 0.21
N LYS A 215 3.62 -21.45 0.23
CA LYS A 215 3.35 -20.11 0.79
C LYS A 215 3.21 -20.29 2.30
N ILE A 216 3.94 -19.47 3.06
CA ILE A 216 3.84 -19.42 4.51
C ILE A 216 2.93 -18.26 4.88
N PRO A 217 1.84 -18.49 5.63
CA PRO A 217 0.90 -17.44 6.05
C PRO A 217 1.54 -16.46 7.04
#